data_6c7308cd490c739abbb1912f206548d1
#
_entry.id   6c7308cd490c739abbb1912f206548d1
#
_cell.length_a   1.000
_cell.length_b   1.000
_cell.length_c   1.000
_cell.angle_alpha   90.00
_cell.angle_beta   90.00
_cell.angle_gamma   90.00
#
_symmetry.space_group_name_H-M   'P 1'
#
loop_
_entity.id
_entity.type
_entity.pdbx_description
1 polymer ?
#
loop_
_entity_poly.entity_id
_entity_poly.type
_entity_poly.pdbx_seq_one_letter_code
_entity_poly.pdbx_strand_id
1 'polypeptide(L)'
;MTFKETYKDIIDDLQPSQDLTEKLLMSEEGRLMKFNKKKAIVLIAVACMVMGTTVFAAGRIASYRSWSSNLFKEKDITKSRDDAGKLGVSLEIPEAFSNGYTFSYSNCGGIEALDENGNSMDNGKTFMATYTKYGCSDVYLNVDPSFEPLDVRSSEKYQVKDIGGISVGFYSDTYKFVPSDYELTDEDKENMERPDYEISYGSTTVQVQQCGGFIFEYDSKIYNMLAFDSGLTVDEWYEMAEDLLNQ
;
A
#
# COMPACT_ATOMS: atom_id res chain seq x y z
N MET A 1 -9.19 24.90 6.88
CA MET A 1 -8.94 23.59 7.55
C MET A 1 -7.58 23.15 7.13
N THR A 2 -6.66 22.84 8.03
CA THR A 2 -5.32 22.36 7.65
C THR A 2 -5.39 20.86 7.37
N PHE A 3 -4.46 20.34 6.57
CA PHE A 3 -4.32 18.88 6.32
C PHE A 3 -4.33 18.06 7.62
N LYS A 4 -3.70 18.58 8.69
CA LYS A 4 -3.68 17.99 10.03
C LYS A 4 -5.07 17.86 10.65
N GLU A 5 -5.93 18.87 10.51
CA GLU A 5 -7.30 18.85 11.05
C GLU A 5 -8.15 17.82 10.31
N THR A 6 -8.07 17.81 8.97
CA THR A 6 -8.80 16.84 8.14
C THR A 6 -8.35 15.41 8.42
N TYR A 7 -7.04 15.18 8.56
CA TYR A 7 -6.48 13.86 8.84
C TYR A 7 -6.87 13.35 10.25
N LYS A 8 -6.88 14.25 11.24
CA LYS A 8 -7.29 13.92 12.60
C LYS A 8 -8.78 13.54 12.66
N ASP A 9 -9.64 14.30 12.00
CA ASP A 9 -11.07 14.01 11.94
C ASP A 9 -11.34 12.65 11.27
N ILE A 10 -10.57 12.31 10.23
CA ILE A 10 -10.67 11.00 9.55
C ILE A 10 -10.23 9.86 10.46
N ILE A 11 -9.14 10.01 11.22
CA ILE A 11 -8.65 8.99 12.16
C ILE A 11 -9.62 8.81 13.33
N ASP A 12 -10.20 9.90 13.85
CA ASP A 12 -11.16 9.83 14.95
C ASP A 12 -12.47 9.15 14.51
N ASP A 13 -12.89 9.34 13.24
CA ASP A 13 -14.04 8.64 12.63
C ASP A 13 -13.75 7.14 12.34
N LEU A 14 -12.48 6.77 12.13
CA LEU A 14 -12.06 5.39 11.88
C LEU A 14 -11.83 4.60 13.17
N GLN A 15 -11.92 5.21 14.34
CA GLN A 15 -11.88 4.45 15.60
C GLN A 15 -13.12 3.53 15.66
N PRO A 16 -12.92 2.22 15.84
CA PRO A 16 -14.05 1.32 15.98
C PRO A 16 -14.91 1.78 17.14
N SER A 17 -16.23 1.86 16.95
CA SER A 17 -17.16 2.20 18.03
C SER A 17 -16.85 1.31 19.25
N GLN A 18 -17.06 1.83 20.45
CA GLN A 18 -16.85 1.06 21.69
C GLN A 18 -17.56 -0.29 21.64
N ASP A 19 -18.74 -0.36 21.00
CA ASP A 19 -19.51 -1.58 20.78
C ASP A 19 -18.78 -2.59 19.86
N LEU A 20 -18.05 -2.14 18.84
CA LEU A 20 -17.24 -3.01 17.98
C LEU A 20 -16.00 -3.52 18.71
N THR A 21 -15.39 -2.67 19.51
CA THR A 21 -14.23 -3.03 20.34
C THR A 21 -14.62 -4.05 21.41
N GLU A 22 -15.78 -3.87 22.08
CA GLU A 22 -16.32 -4.85 23.04
C GLU A 22 -16.72 -6.17 22.36
N LYS A 23 -17.34 -6.14 21.19
CA LYS A 23 -17.67 -7.35 20.43
C LYS A 23 -16.44 -8.12 19.96
N LEU A 24 -15.37 -7.44 19.61
CA LEU A 24 -14.07 -8.04 19.26
C LEU A 24 -13.37 -8.65 20.49
N LEU A 25 -13.54 -8.04 21.65
CA LEU A 25 -12.99 -8.53 22.93
C LEU A 25 -13.81 -9.68 23.51
N MET A 26 -15.11 -9.78 23.18
CA MET A 26 -16.05 -10.78 23.67
C MET A 26 -16.28 -11.94 22.72
N SER A 27 -15.53 -12.06 21.60
CA SER A 27 -15.61 -13.23 20.74
C SER A 27 -15.19 -14.50 21.53
N GLU A 28 -16.05 -15.51 21.51
CA GLU A 28 -16.18 -16.64 22.44
C GLU A 28 -14.97 -17.57 22.61
N GLU A 29 -13.82 -17.28 22.15
CA GLU A 29 -12.64 -18.16 22.31
C GLU A 29 -11.49 -17.53 23.08
N GLY A 30 -11.65 -16.72 24.06
CA GLY A 30 -10.64 -16.39 25.08
C GLY A 30 -9.15 -16.38 24.70
N ARG A 31 -8.80 -16.43 23.43
CA ARG A 31 -7.46 -16.30 22.89
C ARG A 31 -7.20 -14.84 22.57
N LEU A 32 -6.62 -14.12 23.52
CA LEU A 32 -5.89 -12.90 23.24
C LEU A 32 -4.91 -13.20 22.09
N MET A 33 -5.30 -12.85 20.86
CA MET A 33 -4.34 -12.79 19.79
C MET A 33 -3.27 -11.80 20.24
N LYS A 34 -2.07 -12.30 20.50
CA LYS A 34 -0.90 -11.44 20.66
C LYS A 34 -0.68 -10.75 19.30
N PHE A 35 -1.28 -9.59 19.14
CA PHE A 35 -1.03 -8.74 18.00
C PHE A 35 0.48 -8.47 17.95
N ASN A 36 1.11 -8.97 16.92
CA ASN A 36 2.47 -8.59 16.64
C ASN A 36 2.42 -7.12 16.16
N LYS A 37 2.75 -6.20 17.08
CA LYS A 37 2.67 -4.74 16.84
C LYS A 37 3.38 -4.32 15.55
N LYS A 38 4.47 -5.00 15.17
CA LYS A 38 5.18 -4.75 13.91
C LYS A 38 4.33 -5.06 12.67
N LYS A 39 3.55 -6.16 12.68
CA LYS A 39 2.65 -6.51 11.57
C LYS A 39 1.45 -5.57 11.46
N ALA A 40 0.94 -5.05 12.57
CA ALA A 40 -0.14 -4.06 12.55
C ALA A 40 0.33 -2.71 11.97
N ILE A 41 1.54 -2.28 12.28
CA ILE A 41 2.14 -1.05 11.74
C ILE A 41 2.32 -1.16 10.21
N VAL A 42 2.85 -2.28 9.72
CA VAL A 42 3.02 -2.54 8.29
C VAL A 42 1.67 -2.52 7.55
N LEU A 43 0.61 -3.04 8.16
CA LEU A 43 -0.72 -3.07 7.56
C LEU A 43 -1.37 -1.69 7.45
N ILE A 44 -1.15 -0.82 8.43
CA ILE A 44 -1.59 0.59 8.38
C ILE A 44 -0.77 1.34 7.31
N ALA A 45 0.52 1.08 7.23
CA ALA A 45 1.41 1.71 6.25
C ALA A 45 1.05 1.32 4.81
N VAL A 46 0.74 0.05 4.55
CA VAL A 46 0.26 -0.40 3.22
C VAL A 46 -1.05 0.29 2.83
N ALA A 47 -1.93 0.58 3.80
CA ALA A 47 -3.15 1.35 3.55
C ALA A 47 -2.88 2.84 3.23
N CYS A 48 -1.78 3.41 3.73
CA CYS A 48 -1.42 4.82 3.54
C CYS A 48 -0.54 5.06 2.29
N MET A 49 0.08 4.04 1.72
CA MET A 49 1.11 4.19 0.68
C MET A 49 0.61 4.55 -0.71
N VAL A 50 -0.69 4.52 -0.97
CA VAL A 50 -1.24 5.05 -2.23
C VAL A 50 -1.25 6.60 -2.23
N MET A 51 -0.83 7.24 -1.13
CA MET A 51 -0.97 8.69 -0.93
C MET A 51 0.23 9.54 -1.36
N GLY A 52 1.25 8.98 -1.94
CA GLY A 52 2.45 9.74 -2.29
C GLY A 52 2.64 9.93 -3.78
N THR A 53 2.00 10.87 -4.39
CA THR A 53 2.48 11.78 -5.46
C THR A 53 1.32 12.43 -6.20
N THR A 54 0.82 13.56 -5.74
CA THR A 54 -0.01 14.39 -6.60
C THR A 54 0.50 15.81 -6.60
N VAL A 55 0.98 16.23 -7.75
CA VAL A 55 1.26 17.62 -8.08
C VAL A 55 -0.06 18.37 -8.20
N PHE A 56 -0.22 19.40 -7.41
CA PHE A 56 -1.41 20.23 -7.32
C PHE A 56 -1.84 20.84 -8.65
N ALA A 57 -3.05 20.48 -9.11
CA ALA A 57 -3.83 21.31 -10.03
C ALA A 57 -5.30 21.20 -9.62
N ALA A 58 -6.00 22.35 -9.56
CA ALA A 58 -7.40 22.42 -9.17
C ALA A 58 -8.27 21.45 -9.98
N GLY A 59 -9.04 20.62 -9.28
CA GLY A 59 -9.90 19.60 -9.87
C GLY A 59 -9.26 18.22 -10.04
N ARG A 60 -8.06 18.00 -9.46
CA ARG A 60 -7.37 16.71 -9.44
C ARG A 60 -7.47 16.02 -8.09
N ILE A 61 -7.17 14.72 -8.10
CA ILE A 61 -7.07 13.91 -6.89
C ILE A 61 -5.94 14.48 -6.01
N ALA A 62 -6.28 14.84 -4.77
CA ALA A 62 -5.34 15.39 -3.80
C ALA A 62 -4.82 14.31 -2.84
N SER A 63 -5.60 13.25 -2.60
CA SER A 63 -5.22 12.15 -1.71
C SER A 63 -6.06 10.91 -1.98
N TYR A 64 -5.66 9.79 -1.37
CA TYR A 64 -6.41 8.55 -1.40
C TYR A 64 -6.72 8.09 0.01
N ARG A 65 -7.92 7.51 0.19
CA ARG A 65 -8.31 6.78 1.39
C ARG A 65 -8.53 5.34 1.02
N SER A 66 -7.82 4.42 1.68
CA SER A 66 -8.02 2.99 1.47
C SER A 66 -8.39 2.29 2.77
N TRP A 67 -9.16 1.21 2.65
CA TRP A 67 -9.53 0.34 3.76
C TRP A 67 -9.55 -1.10 3.33
N SER A 68 -9.16 -2.00 4.21
CA SER A 68 -9.24 -3.43 3.97
C SER A 68 -9.84 -4.15 5.16
N SER A 69 -10.57 -5.23 4.87
CA SER A 69 -11.07 -6.12 5.91
C SER A 69 -9.95 -7.08 6.34
N ASN A 70 -9.22 -6.72 7.38
CA ASN A 70 -8.20 -7.61 7.97
C ASN A 70 -8.77 -8.88 8.60
N LEU A 71 -10.09 -8.99 8.69
CA LEU A 71 -10.78 -10.14 9.29
C LEU A 71 -10.82 -11.36 8.37
N PHE A 72 -10.69 -11.15 7.05
CA PHE A 72 -10.81 -12.21 6.05
C PHE A 72 -9.54 -12.28 5.19
N LYS A 73 -8.61 -13.12 5.61
CA LYS A 73 -7.40 -13.46 4.85
C LYS A 73 -7.67 -14.75 4.08
N GLU A 74 -7.77 -14.66 2.75
CA GLU A 74 -7.84 -15.85 1.91
C GLU A 74 -6.44 -16.43 1.73
N LYS A 75 -6.26 -17.68 2.09
CA LYS A 75 -4.97 -18.41 2.00
C LYS A 75 -4.90 -19.38 0.83
N ASP A 76 -6.04 -19.67 0.21
CA ASP A 76 -6.13 -20.50 -0.97
C ASP A 76 -5.85 -19.64 -2.20
N ILE A 77 -4.77 -19.95 -2.91
CA ILE A 77 -4.35 -19.19 -4.09
C ILE A 77 -5.42 -19.21 -5.21
N THR A 78 -6.12 -20.33 -5.37
CA THR A 78 -7.17 -20.47 -6.40
C THR A 78 -8.32 -19.52 -6.12
N LYS A 79 -8.80 -19.47 -4.88
CA LYS A 79 -9.82 -18.52 -4.47
C LYS A 79 -9.34 -17.08 -4.53
N SER A 80 -8.08 -16.82 -4.18
CA SER A 80 -7.49 -15.50 -4.29
C SER A 80 -7.46 -15.01 -5.75
N ARG A 81 -7.13 -15.87 -6.71
CA ARG A 81 -7.21 -15.59 -8.15
C ARG A 81 -8.66 -15.31 -8.60
N ASP A 82 -9.61 -16.13 -8.13
CA ASP A 82 -11.04 -15.91 -8.41
C ASP A 82 -11.52 -14.55 -7.86
N ASP A 83 -11.10 -14.17 -6.66
CA ASP A 83 -11.47 -12.90 -6.05
C ASP A 83 -10.81 -11.72 -6.78
N ALA A 84 -9.53 -11.83 -7.14
CA ALA A 84 -8.83 -10.87 -7.98
C ALA A 84 -9.54 -10.67 -9.33
N GLY A 85 -9.92 -11.76 -10.02
CA GLY A 85 -10.65 -11.72 -11.28
C GLY A 85 -12.01 -11.02 -11.17
N LYS A 86 -12.77 -11.21 -10.07
CA LYS A 86 -14.03 -10.48 -9.80
C LYS A 86 -13.81 -8.96 -9.65
N LEU A 87 -12.62 -8.54 -9.30
CA LEU A 87 -12.24 -7.13 -9.17
C LEU A 87 -11.62 -6.56 -10.46
N GLY A 88 -11.58 -7.37 -11.53
CA GLY A 88 -11.02 -6.97 -12.83
C GLY A 88 -9.50 -6.99 -12.85
N VAL A 89 -8.85 -7.75 -11.98
CA VAL A 89 -7.41 -8.04 -12.06
C VAL A 89 -7.20 -9.04 -13.18
N SER A 90 -6.47 -8.63 -14.24
CA SER A 90 -6.30 -9.43 -15.46
C SER A 90 -5.00 -10.24 -15.46
N LEU A 91 -3.98 -9.81 -14.72
CA LEU A 91 -2.76 -10.62 -14.53
C LEU A 91 -3.02 -11.73 -13.52
N GLU A 92 -2.46 -12.89 -13.77
CA GLU A 92 -2.54 -14.01 -12.84
C GLU A 92 -1.74 -13.67 -11.55
N ILE A 93 -2.29 -13.98 -10.40
CA ILE A 93 -1.59 -13.80 -9.11
C ILE A 93 -0.63 -14.97 -8.94
N PRO A 94 0.70 -14.74 -8.87
CA PRO A 94 1.69 -15.82 -8.75
C PRO A 94 1.51 -16.62 -7.47
N GLU A 95 1.66 -17.93 -7.52
CA GLU A 95 1.79 -18.77 -6.33
C GLU A 95 3.17 -18.61 -5.69
N ALA A 96 4.20 -18.41 -6.53
CA ALA A 96 5.57 -18.15 -6.09
C ALA A 96 6.31 -17.29 -7.12
N PHE A 97 7.29 -16.52 -6.66
CA PHE A 97 8.25 -15.81 -7.46
C PHE A 97 9.56 -16.63 -7.60
N SER A 98 10.30 -16.43 -8.70
CA SER A 98 11.57 -17.13 -8.98
C SER A 98 12.61 -16.93 -7.89
N ASN A 99 12.60 -15.78 -7.21
CA ASN A 99 13.47 -15.45 -6.08
C ASN A 99 13.06 -16.11 -4.74
N GLY A 100 12.03 -16.98 -4.74
CA GLY A 100 11.62 -17.81 -3.62
C GLY A 100 10.59 -17.19 -2.65
N TYR A 101 10.02 -16.04 -2.96
CA TYR A 101 8.84 -15.56 -2.26
C TYR A 101 7.61 -16.37 -2.67
N THR A 102 6.81 -16.81 -1.70
CA THR A 102 5.61 -17.60 -1.91
C THR A 102 4.37 -16.90 -1.39
N PHE A 103 3.24 -17.09 -2.06
CA PHE A 103 1.96 -16.57 -1.64
C PHE A 103 1.62 -17.02 -0.22
N SER A 104 1.19 -16.09 0.61
CA SER A 104 0.81 -16.34 2.00
C SER A 104 -0.69 -16.17 2.23
N TYR A 105 -1.23 -15.06 1.77
CA TYR A 105 -2.66 -14.75 1.82
C TYR A 105 -2.98 -13.54 0.93
N SER A 106 -4.27 -13.39 0.62
CA SER A 106 -4.81 -12.17 0.03
C SER A 106 -5.96 -11.59 0.85
N ASN A 107 -6.30 -10.36 0.58
CA ASN A 107 -7.53 -9.72 1.02
C ASN A 107 -8.01 -8.69 -0.01
N CYS A 108 -9.28 -8.33 0.09
CA CYS A 108 -9.87 -7.29 -0.74
C CYS A 108 -10.28 -6.12 0.14
N GLY A 109 -10.28 -4.94 -0.46
CA GLY A 109 -10.62 -3.70 0.23
C GLY A 109 -11.36 -2.72 -0.68
N GLY A 110 -11.33 -1.48 -0.27
CA GLY A 110 -11.78 -0.36 -1.07
C GLY A 110 -10.77 0.76 -1.06
N ILE A 111 -10.85 1.61 -2.06
CA ILE A 111 -10.05 2.83 -2.20
C ILE A 111 -10.94 3.95 -2.72
N GLU A 112 -10.71 5.14 -2.21
CA GLU A 112 -11.39 6.37 -2.60
C GLU A 112 -10.34 7.42 -2.99
N ALA A 113 -10.58 8.07 -4.13
CA ALA A 113 -9.83 9.26 -4.52
C ALA A 113 -10.54 10.49 -3.96
N LEU A 114 -9.80 11.39 -3.33
CA LEU A 114 -10.34 12.56 -2.62
C LEU A 114 -9.79 13.85 -3.25
N ASP A 115 -10.63 14.90 -3.28
CA ASP A 115 -10.21 16.26 -3.63
C ASP A 115 -9.44 16.94 -2.47
N GLU A 116 -9.01 18.18 -2.67
CA GLU A 116 -8.31 18.99 -1.68
C GLU A 116 -9.14 19.31 -0.42
N ASN A 117 -10.46 19.12 -0.47
CA ASN A 117 -11.39 19.33 0.63
C ASN A 117 -11.76 18.02 1.33
N GLY A 118 -11.21 16.87 0.87
CA GLY A 118 -11.51 15.55 1.39
C GLY A 118 -12.83 14.95 0.88
N ASN A 119 -13.44 15.52 -0.17
CA ASN A 119 -14.63 14.93 -0.78
C ASN A 119 -14.24 13.82 -1.72
N SER A 120 -15.06 12.75 -1.76
CA SER A 120 -14.87 11.63 -2.69
C SER A 120 -15.10 12.07 -4.13
N MET A 121 -14.11 11.87 -4.98
CA MET A 121 -14.16 12.12 -6.42
C MET A 121 -14.46 10.84 -7.19
N ASP A 122 -13.85 9.74 -6.77
CA ASP A 122 -14.02 8.41 -7.35
C ASP A 122 -13.75 7.34 -6.30
N ASN A 123 -14.20 6.11 -6.55
CA ASN A 123 -13.98 4.99 -5.64
C ASN A 123 -13.88 3.68 -6.39
N GLY A 124 -13.25 2.70 -5.76
CA GLY A 124 -13.08 1.38 -6.34
C GLY A 124 -12.74 0.31 -5.33
N LYS A 125 -12.52 -0.88 -5.85
CA LYS A 125 -12.08 -2.03 -5.07
C LYS A 125 -10.60 -2.25 -5.29
N THR A 126 -9.91 -2.63 -4.22
CA THR A 126 -8.51 -2.99 -4.22
C THR A 126 -8.34 -4.47 -3.90
N PHE A 127 -7.35 -5.09 -4.50
CA PHE A 127 -6.88 -6.43 -4.16
C PHE A 127 -5.47 -6.32 -3.58
N MET A 128 -5.20 -7.08 -2.53
CA MET A 128 -3.88 -7.12 -1.91
C MET A 128 -3.45 -8.57 -1.70
N ALA A 129 -2.22 -8.91 -2.08
CA ALA A 129 -1.60 -10.19 -1.79
C ALA A 129 -0.32 -10.01 -0.99
N THR A 130 -0.07 -10.90 -0.05
CA THR A 130 1.14 -10.93 0.76
C THR A 130 1.95 -12.16 0.40
N TYR A 131 3.22 -11.94 0.14
CA TYR A 131 4.21 -12.98 -0.13
C TYR A 131 5.23 -13.03 0.99
N THR A 132 5.65 -14.24 1.35
CA THR A 132 6.59 -14.47 2.43
C THR A 132 7.76 -15.32 1.97
N LYS A 133 8.94 -15.08 2.55
CA LYS A 133 10.15 -15.90 2.40
C LYS A 133 10.81 -16.02 3.76
N TYR A 134 11.24 -17.23 4.12
CA TYR A 134 11.85 -17.47 5.43
C TYR A 134 13.05 -16.56 5.69
N GLY A 135 13.03 -15.86 6.82
CA GLY A 135 14.10 -14.94 7.24
C GLY A 135 14.12 -13.59 6.53
N CYS A 136 13.18 -13.32 5.63
CA CYS A 136 13.05 -12.06 4.90
C CYS A 136 11.82 -11.27 5.35
N SER A 137 11.77 -9.97 5.01
CA SER A 137 10.58 -9.14 5.16
C SER A 137 9.49 -9.60 4.19
N ASP A 138 8.23 -9.45 4.59
CA ASP A 138 7.08 -9.75 3.72
C ASP A 138 7.06 -8.76 2.54
N VAL A 139 6.61 -9.24 1.37
CA VAL A 139 6.39 -8.44 0.17
C VAL A 139 4.88 -8.33 -0.09
N TYR A 140 4.43 -7.16 -0.49
CA TYR A 140 3.03 -6.83 -0.69
C TYR A 140 2.77 -6.45 -2.14
N LEU A 141 1.82 -7.11 -2.79
CA LEU A 141 1.26 -6.72 -4.08
C LEU A 141 -0.08 -6.05 -3.85
N ASN A 142 -0.20 -4.79 -4.22
CA ASN A 142 -1.46 -4.06 -4.25
C ASN A 142 -1.89 -3.88 -5.70
N VAL A 143 -3.18 -4.11 -5.99
CA VAL A 143 -3.78 -3.87 -7.31
C VAL A 143 -4.98 -2.97 -7.13
N ASP A 144 -4.83 -1.74 -7.55
CA ASP A 144 -5.80 -0.66 -7.38
C ASP A 144 -6.40 -0.23 -8.72
N PRO A 145 -7.63 0.33 -8.76
CA PRO A 145 -8.12 0.98 -9.96
C PRO A 145 -7.22 2.17 -10.34
N SER A 146 -6.98 2.35 -11.63
CA SER A 146 -6.31 3.56 -12.14
C SER A 146 -7.35 4.66 -12.26
N PHE A 147 -7.34 5.61 -11.31
CA PHE A 147 -8.20 6.79 -11.37
C PHE A 147 -7.61 7.88 -12.28
N GLU A 148 -6.29 7.91 -12.43
CA GLU A 148 -5.55 8.76 -13.37
C GLU A 148 -4.44 7.91 -14.02
N PRO A 149 -4.11 8.14 -15.30
CA PRO A 149 -3.04 7.41 -15.98
C PRO A 149 -1.70 7.53 -15.23
N LEU A 150 -1.04 6.39 -15.01
CA LEU A 150 0.28 6.36 -14.39
C LEU A 150 1.36 6.64 -15.44
N ASP A 151 2.08 7.74 -15.29
CA ASP A 151 3.25 8.06 -16.10
C ASP A 151 4.54 7.92 -15.29
N VAL A 152 5.09 6.72 -15.26
CA VAL A 152 6.36 6.45 -14.56
C VAL A 152 7.56 7.10 -15.23
N ARG A 153 7.44 7.52 -16.52
CA ARG A 153 8.55 8.10 -17.27
C ARG A 153 8.75 9.59 -17.01
N SER A 154 7.70 10.30 -16.63
CA SER A 154 7.76 11.74 -16.37
C SER A 154 8.29 12.09 -14.99
N SER A 155 8.42 11.11 -14.09
CA SER A 155 8.86 11.32 -12.70
C SER A 155 10.29 10.85 -12.50
N GLU A 156 11.13 11.72 -11.93
CA GLU A 156 12.50 11.40 -11.53
C GLU A 156 12.58 10.37 -10.37
N LYS A 157 11.45 10.09 -9.74
CA LYS A 157 11.31 9.11 -8.67
C LYS A 157 11.62 7.68 -9.14
N TYR A 158 11.34 7.36 -10.40
CA TYR A 158 11.38 6.00 -10.90
C TYR A 158 12.59 5.72 -11.79
N GLN A 159 13.27 4.60 -11.53
CA GLN A 159 14.12 3.97 -12.52
C GLN A 159 13.24 3.11 -13.44
N VAL A 160 13.04 3.53 -14.69
CA VAL A 160 12.10 2.88 -15.61
C VAL A 160 12.77 1.81 -16.45
N LYS A 161 12.12 0.65 -16.54
CA LYS A 161 12.43 -0.42 -17.51
C LYS A 161 11.17 -0.85 -18.24
N ASP A 162 11.33 -1.25 -19.51
CA ASP A 162 10.23 -1.86 -20.29
C ASP A 162 10.31 -3.38 -20.20
N ILE A 163 9.20 -3.99 -19.77
CA ILE A 163 9.02 -5.44 -19.66
C ILE A 163 7.79 -5.82 -20.48
N GLY A 164 7.96 -6.61 -21.53
CA GLY A 164 6.82 -7.01 -22.38
C GLY A 164 6.05 -5.84 -23.02
N GLY A 165 6.67 -4.68 -23.18
CA GLY A 165 6.02 -3.46 -23.72
C GLY A 165 5.34 -2.61 -22.65
N ILE A 166 5.42 -2.98 -21.38
CA ILE A 166 4.89 -2.24 -20.24
C ILE A 166 6.03 -1.48 -19.56
N SER A 167 5.82 -0.19 -19.30
CA SER A 167 6.79 0.64 -18.56
C SER A 167 6.63 0.40 -17.06
N VAL A 168 7.65 -0.19 -16.45
CA VAL A 168 7.70 -0.49 -15.02
C VAL A 168 8.63 0.51 -14.34
N GLY A 169 8.13 1.22 -13.34
CA GLY A 169 8.89 2.14 -12.52
C GLY A 169 9.38 1.47 -11.23
N PHE A 170 10.68 1.38 -11.04
CA PHE A 170 11.31 0.89 -9.81
C PHE A 170 11.64 2.08 -8.92
N TYR A 171 11.40 1.94 -7.61
CA TYR A 171 11.62 3.01 -6.64
C TYR A 171 12.24 2.50 -5.34
N SER A 172 12.83 3.43 -4.60
CA SER A 172 13.32 3.19 -3.24
C SER A 172 13.12 4.46 -2.44
N ASP A 173 12.13 4.44 -1.55
CA ASP A 173 11.69 5.58 -0.77
C ASP A 173 12.06 5.42 0.70
N THR A 174 12.31 6.53 1.37
CA THR A 174 12.43 6.60 2.82
C THR A 174 11.09 6.97 3.43
N TYR A 175 10.52 6.10 4.25
CA TYR A 175 9.30 6.36 5.01
C TYR A 175 9.60 6.68 6.46
N LYS A 176 9.13 7.83 6.94
CA LYS A 176 9.10 8.18 8.35
C LYS A 176 7.69 8.00 8.88
N PHE A 177 7.48 6.95 9.66
CA PHE A 177 6.22 6.70 10.35
C PHE A 177 6.19 7.50 11.65
N VAL A 178 5.10 8.23 11.90
CA VAL A 178 4.99 9.12 13.04
C VAL A 178 3.62 8.99 13.73
N PRO A 179 3.51 9.31 15.02
CA PRO A 179 2.23 9.40 15.73
C PRO A 179 1.28 10.42 15.07
N SER A 180 -0.01 10.26 15.27
CA SER A 180 -1.04 11.15 14.70
C SER A 180 -0.93 12.61 15.18
N ASP A 181 -0.34 12.83 16.34
CA ASP A 181 -0.10 14.13 16.94
C ASP A 181 1.33 14.67 16.72
N TYR A 182 2.13 14.00 15.88
CA TYR A 182 3.50 14.40 15.59
C TYR A 182 3.55 15.78 14.92
N GLU A 183 4.45 16.64 15.42
CA GLU A 183 4.76 17.95 14.82
C GLU A 183 5.99 17.83 13.92
N LEU A 184 5.85 18.26 12.67
CA LEU A 184 6.94 18.26 11.71
C LEU A 184 8.09 19.14 12.19
N THR A 185 9.27 18.58 12.23
CA THR A 185 10.53 19.33 12.45
C THR A 185 10.93 20.11 11.20
N ASP A 186 11.90 21.01 11.32
CA ASP A 186 12.40 21.71 10.13
C ASP A 186 13.16 20.75 9.20
N GLU A 187 13.82 19.72 9.75
CA GLU A 187 14.43 18.63 8.97
C GLU A 187 13.38 17.82 8.19
N ASP A 188 12.22 17.56 8.80
CA ASP A 188 11.12 16.88 8.10
C ASP A 188 10.63 17.68 6.90
N LYS A 189 10.45 19.00 7.07
CA LYS A 189 10.02 19.89 6.01
C LYS A 189 11.02 19.94 4.85
N GLU A 190 12.33 19.96 5.17
CA GLU A 190 13.40 19.89 4.17
C GLU A 190 13.41 18.55 3.44
N ASN A 191 13.29 17.44 4.18
CA ASN A 191 13.27 16.11 3.59
C ASN A 191 12.04 15.88 2.70
N MET A 192 10.86 16.44 3.03
CA MET A 192 9.63 16.34 2.22
C MET A 192 9.72 17.04 0.85
N GLU A 193 10.74 17.87 0.61
CA GLU A 193 11.03 18.41 -0.73
C GLU A 193 11.66 17.36 -1.67
N ARG A 194 12.13 16.25 -1.11
CA ARG A 194 12.72 15.14 -1.87
C ARG A 194 11.62 14.22 -2.39
N PRO A 195 11.72 13.73 -3.65
CA PRO A 195 10.71 12.83 -4.24
C PRO A 195 10.71 11.41 -3.63
N ASP A 196 11.79 11.05 -2.90
CA ASP A 196 12.01 9.74 -2.29
C ASP A 196 11.80 9.73 -0.76
N TYR A 197 11.12 10.75 -0.21
CA TYR A 197 10.88 10.84 1.23
C TYR A 197 9.41 11.08 1.55
N GLU A 198 8.85 10.21 2.39
CA GLU A 198 7.44 10.24 2.75
C GLU A 198 7.24 10.23 4.27
N ILE A 199 6.28 10.99 4.76
CA ILE A 199 5.86 10.94 6.17
C ILE A 199 4.46 10.33 6.27
N SER A 200 4.36 9.22 7.02
CA SER A 200 3.11 8.51 7.26
C SER A 200 2.68 8.64 8.72
N TYR A 201 1.48 9.16 8.94
CA TYR A 201 0.90 9.37 10.27
C TYR A 201 0.11 8.14 10.73
N GLY A 202 0.05 7.92 12.05
CA GLY A 202 -0.77 6.88 12.67
C GLY A 202 0.02 5.74 13.33
N SER A 203 1.35 5.82 13.36
CA SER A 203 2.16 4.89 14.15
C SER A 203 2.13 5.26 15.65
N THR A 204 2.51 4.32 16.50
CA THR A 204 2.63 4.58 17.96
C THR A 204 3.96 5.19 18.35
N THR A 205 4.95 5.15 17.47
CA THR A 205 6.32 5.66 17.70
C THR A 205 6.90 6.16 16.38
N VAL A 206 7.86 7.09 16.44
CA VAL A 206 8.61 7.51 15.27
C VAL A 206 9.53 6.37 14.83
N GLN A 207 9.42 5.99 13.54
CA GLN A 207 10.24 4.96 12.90
C GLN A 207 10.59 5.42 11.49
N VAL A 208 11.79 5.08 11.03
CA VAL A 208 12.23 5.31 9.65
C VAL A 208 12.50 3.95 9.03
N GLN A 209 11.94 3.70 7.84
CA GLN A 209 12.11 2.46 7.10
C GLN A 209 12.37 2.77 5.62
N GLN A 210 13.14 1.90 4.96
CA GLN A 210 13.28 1.96 3.51
C GLN A 210 12.17 1.12 2.87
N CYS A 211 11.47 1.74 1.91
CA CYS A 211 10.46 1.07 1.11
C CYS A 211 10.97 0.92 -0.32
N GLY A 212 11.22 -0.30 -0.77
CA GLY A 212 11.58 -0.57 -2.16
C GLY A 212 10.44 -1.29 -2.87
N GLY A 213 10.38 -1.13 -4.20
CA GLY A 213 9.37 -1.80 -4.98
C GLY A 213 9.33 -1.40 -6.44
N PHE A 214 8.25 -1.81 -7.10
CA PHE A 214 7.95 -1.40 -8.46
C PHE A 214 6.47 -1.11 -8.65
N ILE A 215 6.17 -0.27 -9.63
CA ILE A 215 4.81 0.13 -9.98
C ILE A 215 4.65 0.15 -11.50
N PHE A 216 3.49 -0.28 -11.99
CA PHE A 216 3.11 -0.13 -13.40
C PHE A 216 1.58 -0.10 -13.54
N GLU A 217 1.12 0.41 -14.67
CA GLU A 217 -0.28 0.33 -15.06
C GLU A 217 -0.48 -0.75 -16.11
N TYR A 218 -1.50 -1.59 -15.89
CA TYR A 218 -1.93 -2.60 -16.85
C TYR A 218 -3.45 -2.77 -16.77
N ASP A 219 -4.13 -2.71 -17.91
CA ASP A 219 -5.58 -2.89 -18.03
C ASP A 219 -6.40 -2.03 -17.05
N SER A 220 -6.08 -0.73 -16.99
CA SER A 220 -6.71 0.27 -16.10
C SER A 220 -6.60 -0.08 -14.60
N LYS A 221 -5.56 -0.83 -14.24
CA LYS A 221 -5.18 -1.13 -12.86
C LYS A 221 -3.75 -0.72 -12.60
N ILE A 222 -3.51 -0.20 -11.42
CA ILE A 222 -2.18 0.07 -10.90
C ILE A 222 -1.73 -1.14 -10.10
N TYR A 223 -0.65 -1.75 -10.53
CA TYR A 223 0.05 -2.81 -9.81
C TYR A 223 1.22 -2.21 -9.07
N ASN A 224 1.21 -2.27 -7.76
CA ASN A 224 2.28 -1.77 -6.92
C ASN A 224 2.78 -2.89 -6.01
N MET A 225 3.99 -3.36 -6.24
CA MET A 225 4.64 -4.34 -5.38
C MET A 225 5.72 -3.67 -4.54
N LEU A 226 5.73 -3.94 -3.25
CA LEU A 226 6.60 -3.24 -2.33
C LEU A 226 6.96 -4.07 -1.08
N ALA A 227 8.06 -3.68 -0.44
CA ALA A 227 8.44 -4.20 0.87
C ALA A 227 9.22 -3.15 1.67
N PHE A 228 9.12 -3.26 3.01
CA PHE A 228 9.90 -2.44 3.93
C PHE A 228 11.11 -3.20 4.44
N ASP A 229 12.26 -2.52 4.45
CA ASP A 229 13.54 -3.06 4.97
C ASP A 229 13.82 -4.48 4.46
N SER A 230 13.44 -4.75 3.21
CA SER A 230 13.57 -6.09 2.61
C SER A 230 15.01 -6.43 2.23
N GLY A 231 15.80 -5.41 1.93
CA GLY A 231 17.14 -5.58 1.37
C GLY A 231 17.16 -6.12 -0.07
N LEU A 232 16.00 -6.23 -0.73
CA LEU A 232 15.91 -6.64 -2.13
C LEU A 232 16.61 -5.62 -3.04
N THR A 233 17.41 -6.12 -3.95
CA THR A 233 18.09 -5.31 -4.97
C THR A 233 17.13 -4.96 -6.11
N VAL A 234 17.51 -3.98 -6.93
CA VAL A 234 16.74 -3.61 -8.14
C VAL A 234 16.60 -4.79 -9.09
N ASP A 235 17.63 -5.63 -9.21
CA ASP A 235 17.58 -6.81 -10.09
C ASP A 235 16.58 -7.85 -9.57
N GLU A 236 16.51 -8.10 -8.26
CA GLU A 236 15.49 -8.98 -7.66
C GLU A 236 14.07 -8.45 -7.83
N TRP A 237 13.87 -7.12 -7.71
CA TRP A 237 12.60 -6.50 -8.03
C TRP A 237 12.24 -6.63 -9.51
N TYR A 238 13.24 -6.53 -10.40
CA TYR A 238 13.07 -6.73 -11.83
C TYR A 238 12.60 -8.15 -12.15
N GLU A 239 13.25 -9.18 -11.58
CA GLU A 239 12.84 -10.58 -11.71
C GLU A 239 11.39 -10.80 -11.26
N MET A 240 10.99 -10.21 -10.14
CA MET A 240 9.59 -10.31 -9.68
C MET A 240 8.60 -9.62 -10.62
N ALA A 241 8.98 -8.49 -11.22
CA ALA A 241 8.15 -7.82 -12.21
C ALA A 241 8.02 -8.65 -13.50
N GLU A 242 9.11 -9.30 -13.94
CA GLU A 242 9.08 -10.24 -15.08
C GLU A 242 8.20 -11.45 -14.78
N ASP A 243 8.31 -12.05 -13.60
CA ASP A 243 7.47 -13.19 -13.18
C ASP A 243 5.98 -12.81 -13.18
N LEU A 244 5.63 -11.59 -12.80
CA LEU A 244 4.25 -11.12 -12.78
C LEU A 244 3.70 -10.82 -14.19
N LEU A 245 4.55 -10.32 -15.10
CA LEU A 245 4.13 -9.87 -16.43
C LEU A 245 4.22 -10.94 -17.52
N ASN A 246 5.05 -11.98 -17.35
CA ASN A 246 5.32 -13.02 -18.35
C ASN A 246 4.60 -14.36 -18.06
N GLN A 247 3.49 -14.35 -17.34
CA GLN A 247 2.69 -15.55 -17.04
C GLN A 247 1.83 -16.01 -18.19
#